data_12dcda20b8220c7a6c040faa7c667ab8
#
_entry.id   12dcda20b8220c7a6c040faa7c667ab8
#
_cell.length_a   1.000
_cell.length_b   1.000
_cell.length_c   1.000
_cell.angle_alpha   90.00
_cell.angle_beta   90.00
_cell.angle_gamma   90.00
#
_symmetry.space_group_name_H-M   'P 1'
#
loop_
_entity.id
_entity.type
_entity.pdbx_description
1 polymer ?
#
loop_
_entity_poly.entity_id
_entity_poly.type
_entity_poly.pdbx_seq_one_letter_code
_entity_poly.pdbx_strand_id
1 'polypeptide(L)'
;MRDNFIKNCYKKILAADSVYDIAIVSPTQFAPKLSSKIGNHLFIKREDLQPVFSFKLRGAYNKISKLKNIKHIVAASAGNHAQGVAMTCQKLRLQSSIVMPLTTPTIKVNAVKKLGSKVILSGDTYDEAYNFAIKYAKEKNYNFVHPYDDLEVIAGQGTIAIELINQLEEHPDYVFIPVGGGGLLAGMTVYLKTINPKIKVIAVEAEDSACFNLAYKNGKPTSLKHVGIFADGVAVKKIGSKTFKLTKNIVDSSITVTTDEICSAIKELYDETRVIAEPAGALSLAGARKYILSNKIKNKNIATILCGANMNFDRLRHVSERADIGESSEIILGVTIDELSLIHI
;
A
#
# COMPACT_ATOMS: atom_id res chain seq x y z
N MET A 1 -2.63 -14.59 -27.02
CA MET A 1 -1.95 -15.48 -26.03
C MET A 1 -1.83 -14.73 -24.72
N ARG A 2 -2.62 -15.13 -23.69
CA ARG A 2 -2.41 -14.55 -22.35
C ARG A 2 -1.01 -14.95 -21.88
N ASP A 3 -0.22 -13.97 -21.52
CA ASP A 3 1.18 -14.09 -21.12
C ASP A 3 1.34 -15.23 -20.10
N ASN A 4 2.24 -16.17 -20.36
CA ASN A 4 2.57 -17.28 -19.45
C ASN A 4 2.97 -16.78 -18.05
N PHE A 5 3.49 -15.55 -17.98
CA PHE A 5 3.88 -14.92 -16.72
C PHE A 5 2.66 -14.57 -15.85
N ILE A 6 1.58 -14.05 -16.45
CA ILE A 6 0.30 -13.79 -15.77
C ILE A 6 -0.32 -15.11 -15.28
N LYS A 7 -0.35 -16.15 -16.13
CA LYS A 7 -0.87 -17.47 -15.75
C LYS A 7 -0.09 -18.08 -14.59
N ASN A 8 1.24 -17.95 -14.59
CA ASN A 8 2.07 -18.45 -13.50
C ASN A 8 1.80 -17.68 -12.20
N CYS A 9 1.68 -16.35 -12.25
CA CYS A 9 1.33 -15.56 -11.08
C CYS A 9 -0.05 -15.94 -10.53
N TYR A 10 -1.06 -16.12 -11.39
CA TYR A 10 -2.39 -16.56 -11.00
C TYR A 10 -2.36 -17.93 -10.27
N LYS A 11 -1.63 -18.92 -10.80
CA LYS A 11 -1.46 -20.22 -10.14
C LYS A 11 -0.81 -20.08 -8.76
N LYS A 12 0.17 -19.18 -8.60
CA LYS A 12 0.80 -18.91 -7.31
C LYS A 12 -0.14 -18.24 -6.32
N ILE A 13 -1.05 -17.37 -6.80
CA ILE A 13 -2.09 -16.76 -5.96
C ILE A 13 -3.03 -17.85 -5.41
N LEU A 14 -3.48 -18.76 -6.26
CA LEU A 14 -4.35 -19.87 -5.84
C LEU A 14 -3.65 -20.86 -4.87
N ALA A 15 -2.31 -20.93 -4.91
CA ALA A 15 -1.49 -21.76 -4.02
C ALA A 15 -0.90 -20.99 -2.83
N ALA A 16 -1.51 -19.84 -2.47
CA ALA A 16 -1.06 -18.99 -1.37
C ALA A 16 -1.94 -19.10 -0.11
N ASP A 17 -2.68 -20.19 0.03
CA ASP A 17 -3.58 -20.50 1.14
C ASP A 17 -2.86 -20.55 2.51
N SER A 18 -1.56 -20.89 2.54
CA SER A 18 -0.76 -20.84 3.76
C SER A 18 -0.69 -19.47 4.43
N VAL A 19 -1.05 -18.37 3.74
CA VAL A 19 -1.09 -17.04 4.38
C VAL A 19 -2.03 -17.00 5.58
N TYR A 20 -3.04 -17.85 5.61
CA TYR A 20 -4.03 -17.93 6.70
C TYR A 20 -3.51 -18.59 7.98
N ASP A 21 -2.29 -19.12 7.97
CA ASP A 21 -1.61 -19.53 9.21
C ASP A 21 -1.28 -18.34 10.11
N ILE A 22 -1.26 -17.12 9.56
CA ILE A 22 -0.87 -15.89 10.26
C ILE A 22 -1.80 -14.70 9.96
N ALA A 23 -2.28 -14.56 8.74
CA ALA A 23 -3.20 -13.51 8.35
C ALA A 23 -4.65 -13.91 8.64
N ILE A 24 -5.49 -12.95 8.99
CA ILE A 24 -6.94 -13.17 9.08
C ILE A 24 -7.59 -12.98 7.71
N VAL A 25 -8.72 -13.66 7.49
CA VAL A 25 -9.66 -13.31 6.42
C VAL A 25 -10.28 -11.99 6.83
N SER A 26 -9.81 -10.88 6.24
CA SER A 26 -10.29 -9.55 6.62
C SER A 26 -11.70 -9.31 6.05
N PRO A 27 -12.59 -8.57 6.73
CA PRO A 27 -13.91 -8.30 6.20
C PRO A 27 -13.89 -7.32 5.03
N THR A 28 -14.85 -7.50 4.11
CA THR A 28 -15.25 -6.50 3.12
C THR A 28 -16.50 -5.80 3.66
N GLN A 29 -16.34 -4.61 4.18
CA GLN A 29 -17.37 -3.85 4.89
C GLN A 29 -18.09 -2.92 3.92
N PHE A 30 -19.43 -2.97 3.90
CA PHE A 30 -20.25 -1.93 3.25
C PHE A 30 -20.12 -0.60 4.01
N ALA A 31 -19.97 0.51 3.29
CA ALA A 31 -19.76 1.84 3.82
C ALA A 31 -20.96 2.76 3.51
N PRO A 32 -22.04 2.75 4.31
CA PRO A 32 -23.29 3.43 3.98
C PRO A 32 -23.17 4.95 3.85
N LYS A 33 -22.42 5.61 4.74
CA LYS A 33 -22.25 7.07 4.69
C LYS A 33 -21.48 7.49 3.44
N LEU A 34 -20.37 6.81 3.15
CA LEU A 34 -19.57 7.06 1.96
C LEU A 34 -20.34 6.71 0.68
N SER A 35 -21.10 5.62 0.68
CA SER A 35 -21.96 5.21 -0.43
C SER A 35 -22.97 6.31 -0.79
N SER A 36 -23.65 6.86 0.21
CA SER A 36 -24.58 7.98 0.03
C SER A 36 -23.87 9.22 -0.52
N LYS A 37 -22.69 9.57 0.02
CA LYS A 37 -21.92 10.75 -0.39
C LYS A 37 -21.50 10.70 -1.86
N ILE A 38 -21.09 9.52 -2.36
CA ILE A 38 -20.60 9.35 -3.74
C ILE A 38 -21.66 8.86 -4.72
N GLY A 39 -22.86 8.46 -4.24
CA GLY A 39 -23.95 7.94 -5.05
C GLY A 39 -23.62 6.60 -5.73
N ASN A 40 -22.94 5.71 -5.01
CA ASN A 40 -22.54 4.38 -5.44
C ASN A 40 -22.55 3.42 -4.24
N HIS A 41 -22.43 2.11 -4.44
CA HIS A 41 -22.31 1.14 -3.36
C HIS A 41 -20.83 0.93 -3.06
N LEU A 42 -20.32 1.54 -1.99
CA LEU A 42 -18.91 1.45 -1.61
C LEU A 42 -18.67 0.34 -0.59
N PHE A 43 -17.69 -0.48 -0.89
CA PHE A 43 -17.18 -1.54 -0.02
C PHE A 43 -15.71 -1.30 0.32
N ILE A 44 -15.34 -1.47 1.59
CA ILE A 44 -13.98 -1.29 2.09
C ILE A 44 -13.42 -2.65 2.50
N LYS A 45 -12.36 -3.10 1.84
CA LYS A 45 -11.58 -4.27 2.26
C LYS A 45 -10.62 -3.88 3.37
N ARG A 46 -10.80 -4.46 4.56
CA ARG A 46 -10.23 -4.01 5.84
C ARG A 46 -8.89 -4.69 6.16
N GLU A 47 -7.84 -4.36 5.42
CA GLU A 47 -6.48 -4.89 5.69
C GLU A 47 -5.77 -4.19 6.88
N ASP A 48 -6.33 -3.12 7.37
CA ASP A 48 -5.96 -2.47 8.63
C ASP A 48 -6.19 -3.37 9.88
N LEU A 49 -7.09 -4.35 9.78
CA LEU A 49 -7.40 -5.29 10.85
C LEU A 49 -6.43 -6.48 10.94
N GLN A 50 -5.45 -6.59 10.05
CA GLN A 50 -4.41 -7.61 10.15
C GLN A 50 -3.57 -7.43 11.43
N PRO A 51 -2.98 -8.51 11.98
CA PRO A 51 -2.22 -8.47 13.24
C PRO A 51 -1.10 -7.42 13.31
N VAL A 52 -0.57 -7.00 12.16
CA VAL A 52 0.42 -5.90 12.05
C VAL A 52 -0.19 -4.64 11.42
N PHE A 53 -1.50 -4.49 11.48
CA PHE A 53 -2.26 -3.34 10.97
C PHE A 53 -1.99 -3.02 9.50
N SER A 54 -1.64 -4.03 8.69
CA SER A 54 -1.44 -3.87 7.24
C SER A 54 -1.37 -5.19 6.49
N PHE A 55 -1.70 -5.17 5.19
CA PHE A 55 -1.69 -6.32 4.30
C PHE A 55 -0.31 -6.97 4.08
N LYS A 56 0.78 -6.27 4.39
CA LYS A 56 2.16 -6.71 4.07
C LYS A 56 2.52 -8.06 4.66
N LEU A 57 1.86 -8.45 5.73
CA LEU A 57 2.01 -9.74 6.38
C LEU A 57 1.78 -10.91 5.42
N ARG A 58 0.76 -10.83 4.55
CA ARG A 58 0.38 -11.87 3.60
C ARG A 58 1.53 -12.26 2.66
N GLY A 59 2.09 -11.27 1.97
CA GLY A 59 3.19 -11.50 1.03
C GLY A 59 4.49 -11.91 1.73
N ALA A 60 4.78 -11.36 2.90
CA ALA A 60 5.93 -11.76 3.71
C ALA A 60 5.83 -13.23 4.10
N TYR A 61 4.69 -13.65 4.63
CA TYR A 61 4.46 -15.04 5.03
C TYR A 61 4.50 -16.01 3.85
N ASN A 62 3.75 -15.72 2.78
CA ASN A 62 3.73 -16.58 1.60
C ASN A 62 5.11 -16.79 0.97
N LYS A 63 5.98 -15.76 1.05
CA LYS A 63 7.36 -15.89 0.58
C LYS A 63 8.21 -16.73 1.54
N ILE A 64 8.21 -16.38 2.82
CA ILE A 64 9.13 -16.97 3.79
C ILE A 64 8.79 -18.43 4.06
N SER A 65 7.51 -18.78 4.20
CA SER A 65 7.05 -20.17 4.45
C SER A 65 7.43 -21.16 3.34
N LYS A 66 7.64 -20.66 2.11
CA LYS A 66 8.03 -21.48 0.95
C LYS A 66 9.55 -21.60 0.75
N LEU A 67 10.35 -20.87 1.51
CA LEU A 67 11.82 -20.98 1.45
C LEU A 67 12.28 -22.32 2.04
N LYS A 68 13.35 -22.86 1.47
CA LYS A 68 14.02 -24.08 2.00
C LYS A 68 15.38 -23.72 2.57
N ASN A 69 15.84 -24.47 3.56
CA ASN A 69 17.17 -24.32 4.17
C ASN A 69 17.45 -22.89 4.68
N ILE A 70 16.46 -22.31 5.38
CA ILE A 70 16.54 -20.95 5.87
C ILE A 70 17.55 -20.86 7.01
N LYS A 71 18.61 -20.05 6.84
CA LYS A 71 19.55 -19.71 7.91
C LYS A 71 19.11 -18.44 8.65
N HIS A 72 18.73 -17.43 7.89
CA HIS A 72 18.38 -16.11 8.42
C HIS A 72 17.64 -15.31 7.36
N ILE A 73 16.67 -14.49 7.77
CA ILE A 73 15.91 -13.61 6.88
C ILE A 73 16.44 -12.18 6.98
N VAL A 74 16.58 -11.52 5.83
CA VAL A 74 16.92 -10.10 5.75
C VAL A 74 15.87 -9.35 4.95
N ALA A 75 15.48 -8.17 5.42
CA ALA A 75 14.63 -7.25 4.67
C ALA A 75 15.09 -5.80 4.88
N ALA A 76 14.79 -4.93 3.93
CA ALA A 76 14.98 -3.49 4.02
C ALA A 76 13.62 -2.81 4.07
N SER A 77 13.24 -2.22 5.19
CA SER A 77 12.01 -1.44 5.35
C SER A 77 11.94 -0.79 6.72
N ALA A 78 11.44 0.44 6.79
CA ALA A 78 11.13 1.14 8.03
C ALA A 78 9.61 1.16 8.36
N GLY A 79 8.77 0.44 7.60
CA GLY A 79 7.31 0.47 7.72
C GLY A 79 6.67 -0.92 7.76
N ASN A 80 5.52 -1.03 7.08
CA ASN A 80 4.65 -2.20 7.12
C ASN A 80 5.33 -3.52 6.70
N HIS A 81 6.23 -3.49 5.72
CA HIS A 81 6.96 -4.69 5.31
C HIS A 81 7.90 -5.20 6.40
N ALA A 82 8.55 -4.29 7.13
CA ALA A 82 9.40 -4.64 8.27
C ALA A 82 8.63 -5.43 9.34
N GLN A 83 7.45 -4.93 9.72
CA GLN A 83 6.58 -5.58 10.70
C GLN A 83 6.04 -6.93 10.18
N GLY A 84 5.63 -6.98 8.91
CA GLY A 84 5.18 -8.22 8.27
C GLY A 84 6.25 -9.31 8.24
N VAL A 85 7.50 -8.97 7.90
CA VAL A 85 8.63 -9.92 7.94
C VAL A 85 8.96 -10.33 9.36
N ALA A 86 9.03 -9.37 10.30
CA ALA A 86 9.36 -9.65 11.69
C ALA A 86 8.35 -10.59 12.34
N MET A 87 7.04 -10.32 12.19
CA MET A 87 5.98 -11.18 12.72
C MET A 87 5.99 -12.57 12.07
N THR A 88 6.23 -12.64 10.77
CA THR A 88 6.38 -13.92 10.06
C THR A 88 7.53 -14.74 10.64
N CYS A 89 8.70 -14.12 10.84
CA CYS A 89 9.85 -14.80 11.40
C CYS A 89 9.61 -15.24 12.84
N GLN A 90 8.93 -14.42 13.65
CA GLN A 90 8.50 -14.79 15.01
C GLN A 90 7.60 -16.03 14.99
N LYS A 91 6.57 -16.05 14.13
CA LYS A 91 5.64 -17.19 13.97
C LYS A 91 6.36 -18.45 13.54
N LEU A 92 7.30 -18.36 12.61
CA LEU A 92 8.06 -19.49 12.07
C LEU A 92 9.32 -19.84 12.89
N ARG A 93 9.57 -19.14 13.99
CA ARG A 93 10.76 -19.30 14.85
C ARG A 93 12.07 -19.14 14.08
N LEU A 94 12.11 -18.18 13.14
CA LEU A 94 13.27 -17.87 12.32
C LEU A 94 13.97 -16.61 12.83
N GLN A 95 15.28 -16.56 12.69
CA GLN A 95 16.03 -15.33 12.94
C GLN A 95 15.88 -14.35 11.77
N SER A 96 15.83 -13.06 12.07
CA SER A 96 15.73 -12.02 11.05
C SER A 96 16.49 -10.75 11.42
N SER A 97 16.96 -10.06 10.38
CA SER A 97 17.53 -8.72 10.47
C SER A 97 16.77 -7.77 9.53
N ILE A 98 16.26 -6.70 10.09
CA ILE A 98 15.58 -5.65 9.34
C ILE A 98 16.49 -4.44 9.25
N VAL A 99 16.86 -4.07 8.03
CA VAL A 99 17.71 -2.89 7.78
C VAL A 99 16.81 -1.67 7.57
N MET A 100 17.11 -0.60 8.29
CA MET A 100 16.37 0.66 8.26
C MET A 100 17.34 1.83 8.10
N PRO A 101 16.93 2.95 7.49
CA PRO A 101 17.70 4.19 7.52
C PRO A 101 17.99 4.67 8.95
N LEU A 102 19.09 5.37 9.14
CA LEU A 102 19.45 6.03 10.42
C LEU A 102 18.37 7.03 10.87
N THR A 103 17.69 7.65 9.92
CA THR A 103 16.62 8.62 10.12
C THR A 103 15.27 8.00 10.58
N THR A 104 15.21 6.66 10.73
CA THR A 104 13.96 5.97 11.10
C THR A 104 13.53 6.31 12.53
N PRO A 105 12.29 6.78 12.75
CA PRO A 105 11.78 7.08 14.08
C PRO A 105 11.89 5.89 15.04
N THR A 106 12.28 6.16 16.29
CA THR A 106 12.48 5.13 17.33
C THR A 106 11.25 4.26 17.56
N ILE A 107 10.05 4.82 17.42
CA ILE A 107 8.81 4.06 17.56
C ILE A 107 8.72 2.91 16.55
N LYS A 108 9.12 3.13 15.29
CA LYS A 108 9.13 2.11 14.23
C LYS A 108 10.23 1.06 14.46
N VAL A 109 11.41 1.49 14.92
CA VAL A 109 12.50 0.59 15.32
C VAL A 109 12.04 -0.34 16.44
N ASN A 110 11.42 0.22 17.50
CA ASN A 110 10.96 -0.53 18.65
C ASN A 110 9.83 -1.50 18.30
N ALA A 111 8.92 -1.13 17.40
CA ALA A 111 7.86 -2.02 16.94
C ALA A 111 8.43 -3.33 16.33
N VAL A 112 9.47 -3.22 15.53
CA VAL A 112 10.13 -4.39 14.90
C VAL A 112 10.96 -5.19 15.91
N LYS A 113 11.67 -4.51 16.83
CA LYS A 113 12.40 -5.18 17.92
C LYS A 113 11.48 -5.99 18.84
N LYS A 114 10.29 -5.46 19.16
CA LYS A 114 9.27 -6.17 19.97
C LYS A 114 8.79 -7.47 19.32
N LEU A 115 8.84 -7.57 17.99
CA LEU A 115 8.55 -8.79 17.23
C LEU A 115 9.75 -9.76 17.14
N GLY A 116 10.85 -9.48 17.85
CA GLY A 116 12.01 -10.37 17.97
C GLY A 116 13.05 -10.25 16.84
N SER A 117 12.89 -9.33 15.91
CA SER A 117 13.86 -9.11 14.82
C SER A 117 15.01 -8.21 15.28
N LYS A 118 16.23 -8.50 14.80
CA LYS A 118 17.37 -7.58 14.92
C LYS A 118 17.15 -6.40 13.97
N VAL A 119 17.29 -5.17 14.48
CA VAL A 119 17.29 -3.97 13.63
C VAL A 119 18.72 -3.53 13.40
N ILE A 120 19.06 -3.27 12.13
CA ILE A 120 20.33 -2.70 11.69
C ILE A 120 20.01 -1.33 11.09
N LEU A 121 20.56 -0.27 11.68
CA LEU A 121 20.44 1.08 11.14
C LEU A 121 21.63 1.32 10.21
N SER A 122 21.38 1.69 8.94
CA SER A 122 22.43 1.88 7.94
C SER A 122 21.97 2.80 6.82
N GLY A 123 22.79 3.80 6.48
CA GLY A 123 22.51 4.83 5.50
C GLY A 123 21.46 5.85 5.96
N ASP A 124 21.36 6.96 5.27
CA ASP A 124 20.42 8.04 5.59
C ASP A 124 19.11 7.90 4.79
N THR A 125 19.17 7.19 3.65
CA THR A 125 18.06 6.98 2.74
C THR A 125 17.59 5.52 2.69
N TYR A 126 16.38 5.30 2.19
CA TYR A 126 15.88 3.96 1.92
C TYR A 126 16.76 3.20 0.91
N ASP A 127 17.22 3.87 -0.13
CA ASP A 127 18.05 3.23 -1.17
C ASP A 127 19.39 2.74 -0.61
N GLU A 128 20.01 3.51 0.28
CA GLU A 128 21.25 3.11 0.96
C GLU A 128 21.02 1.93 1.90
N ALA A 129 19.97 1.98 2.72
CA ALA A 129 19.59 0.87 3.60
C ALA A 129 19.27 -0.40 2.79
N TYR A 130 18.59 -0.26 1.66
CA TYR A 130 18.27 -1.37 0.75
C TYR A 130 19.54 -1.99 0.15
N ASN A 131 20.45 -1.16 -0.37
CA ASN A 131 21.72 -1.64 -0.94
C ASN A 131 22.58 -2.34 0.11
N PHE A 132 22.64 -1.80 1.32
CA PHE A 132 23.30 -2.46 2.44
C PHE A 132 22.66 -3.81 2.75
N ALA A 133 21.33 -3.89 2.82
CA ALA A 133 20.62 -5.13 3.12
C ALA A 133 20.90 -6.24 2.09
N ILE A 134 20.93 -5.89 0.80
CA ILE A 134 21.27 -6.83 -0.29
C ILE A 134 22.71 -7.34 -0.13
N LYS A 135 23.67 -6.43 0.09
CA LYS A 135 25.08 -6.77 0.29
C LYS A 135 25.23 -7.67 1.53
N TYR A 136 24.67 -7.28 2.66
CA TYR A 136 24.69 -8.03 3.90
C TYR A 136 24.10 -9.45 3.75
N ALA A 137 22.95 -9.57 3.09
CA ALA A 137 22.34 -10.86 2.83
C ALA A 137 23.23 -11.76 1.96
N LYS A 138 23.85 -11.20 0.91
CA LYS A 138 24.74 -11.94 0.01
C LYS A 138 26.02 -12.41 0.74
N GLU A 139 26.69 -11.55 1.49
CA GLU A 139 27.93 -11.85 2.22
C GLU A 139 27.74 -12.93 3.29
N LYS A 140 26.57 -12.93 3.96
CA LYS A 140 26.24 -13.88 5.02
C LYS A 140 25.52 -15.13 4.51
N ASN A 141 25.22 -15.21 3.22
CA ASN A 141 24.37 -16.26 2.63
C ASN A 141 23.00 -16.37 3.33
N TYR A 142 22.36 -15.22 3.54
CA TYR A 142 21.03 -15.08 4.13
C TYR A 142 19.97 -14.86 3.05
N ASN A 143 18.70 -15.14 3.36
CA ASN A 143 17.59 -14.99 2.43
C ASN A 143 17.05 -13.55 2.51
N PHE A 144 17.16 -12.79 1.42
CA PHE A 144 16.55 -11.47 1.30
C PHE A 144 15.09 -11.57 0.86
N VAL A 145 14.20 -10.85 1.55
CA VAL A 145 12.76 -10.77 1.23
C VAL A 145 12.43 -9.38 0.67
N HIS A 146 12.16 -9.34 -0.63
CA HIS A 146 11.84 -8.09 -1.32
C HIS A 146 10.43 -7.59 -0.93
N PRO A 147 10.22 -6.28 -0.70
CA PRO A 147 8.94 -5.74 -0.21
C PRO A 147 7.76 -5.81 -1.21
N TYR A 148 8.01 -6.03 -2.51
CA TYR A 148 6.98 -6.06 -3.54
C TYR A 148 7.36 -6.79 -4.85
N ASP A 149 8.61 -6.77 -5.31
CA ASP A 149 9.01 -7.29 -6.65
C ASP A 149 9.45 -8.76 -6.62
N ASP A 150 8.68 -9.59 -5.92
CA ASP A 150 8.86 -11.05 -5.83
C ASP A 150 7.52 -11.75 -6.09
N LEU A 151 7.50 -12.80 -6.91
CA LEU A 151 6.26 -13.48 -7.31
C LEU A 151 5.53 -14.14 -6.13
N GLU A 152 6.24 -14.64 -5.12
CA GLU A 152 5.60 -15.20 -3.93
C GLU A 152 5.03 -14.11 -3.03
N VAL A 153 5.72 -12.96 -2.92
CA VAL A 153 5.18 -11.78 -2.22
C VAL A 153 3.93 -11.27 -2.94
N ILE A 154 3.98 -11.11 -4.26
CA ILE A 154 2.84 -10.69 -5.08
C ILE A 154 1.66 -11.66 -4.91
N ALA A 155 1.92 -12.97 -4.92
CA ALA A 155 0.91 -14.00 -4.77
C ALA A 155 0.20 -13.91 -3.41
N GLY A 156 0.94 -13.73 -2.32
CA GLY A 156 0.35 -13.53 -1.00
C GLY A 156 -0.57 -12.30 -0.94
N GLN A 157 -0.18 -11.19 -1.61
CA GLN A 157 -1.04 -9.99 -1.69
C GLN A 157 -2.30 -10.26 -2.54
N GLY A 158 -2.21 -11.13 -3.53
CA GLY A 158 -3.33 -11.50 -4.39
C GLY A 158 -4.48 -12.21 -3.65
N THR A 159 -4.23 -12.81 -2.48
CA THR A 159 -5.28 -13.45 -1.66
C THR A 159 -6.36 -12.47 -1.22
N ILE A 160 -6.04 -11.18 -1.11
CA ILE A 160 -7.02 -10.12 -0.81
C ILE A 160 -8.12 -10.08 -1.88
N ALA A 161 -7.76 -10.26 -3.15
CA ALA A 161 -8.75 -10.29 -4.24
C ALA A 161 -9.61 -11.56 -4.21
N ILE A 162 -9.06 -12.70 -3.79
CA ILE A 162 -9.85 -13.93 -3.56
C ILE A 162 -10.93 -13.68 -2.51
N GLU A 163 -10.52 -13.12 -1.37
CA GLU A 163 -11.45 -12.80 -0.28
C GLU A 163 -12.50 -11.77 -0.71
N LEU A 164 -12.09 -10.71 -1.41
CA LEU A 164 -12.99 -9.65 -1.89
C LEU A 164 -14.11 -10.24 -2.77
N ILE A 165 -13.76 -11.09 -3.74
CA ILE A 165 -14.74 -11.71 -4.64
C ILE A 165 -15.66 -12.67 -3.91
N ASN A 166 -15.13 -13.44 -2.95
CA ASN A 166 -15.92 -14.42 -2.20
C ASN A 166 -16.85 -13.78 -1.15
N GLN A 167 -16.59 -12.54 -0.72
CA GLN A 167 -17.36 -11.85 0.30
C GLN A 167 -18.46 -10.94 -0.27
N LEU A 168 -18.43 -10.66 -1.56
CA LEU A 168 -19.44 -9.84 -2.23
C LEU A 168 -20.44 -10.74 -2.97
N GLU A 169 -21.73 -10.42 -2.87
CA GLU A 169 -22.80 -11.11 -3.61
C GLU A 169 -22.65 -10.91 -5.12
N GLU A 170 -22.27 -9.68 -5.51
CA GLU A 170 -21.98 -9.32 -6.89
C GLU A 170 -20.54 -8.83 -7.02
N HIS A 171 -19.91 -9.16 -8.14
CA HIS A 171 -18.57 -8.66 -8.44
C HIS A 171 -18.56 -7.13 -8.50
N PRO A 172 -17.53 -6.45 -7.96
CA PRO A 172 -17.43 -5.00 -8.05
C PRO A 172 -17.25 -4.55 -9.51
N ASP A 173 -17.89 -3.44 -9.89
CA ASP A 173 -17.64 -2.79 -11.18
C ASP A 173 -16.23 -2.17 -11.22
N TYR A 174 -15.80 -1.57 -10.09
CA TYR A 174 -14.52 -0.88 -9.96
C TYR A 174 -13.80 -1.31 -8.69
N VAL A 175 -12.49 -1.52 -8.79
CA VAL A 175 -11.61 -1.77 -7.65
C VAL A 175 -10.47 -0.76 -7.68
N PHE A 176 -10.36 0.05 -6.63
CA PHE A 176 -9.31 1.04 -6.47
C PHE A 176 -8.20 0.48 -5.59
N ILE A 177 -6.97 0.43 -6.09
CA ILE A 177 -5.85 -0.23 -5.43
C ILE A 177 -4.71 0.76 -5.22
N PRO A 178 -4.25 0.97 -3.96
CA PRO A 178 -3.14 1.87 -3.68
C PRO A 178 -1.82 1.29 -4.19
N VAL A 179 -0.96 2.14 -4.74
CA VAL A 179 0.28 1.72 -5.38
C VAL A 179 1.49 2.43 -4.79
N GLY A 180 2.45 1.63 -4.32
CA GLY A 180 3.84 2.00 -4.13
C GLY A 180 4.68 1.19 -5.12
N GLY A 181 5.40 0.16 -4.67
CA GLY A 181 6.16 -0.73 -5.56
C GLY A 181 5.34 -1.68 -6.45
N GLY A 182 4.01 -1.68 -6.32
CA GLY A 182 3.08 -2.40 -7.20
C GLY A 182 2.76 -3.84 -6.80
N GLY A 183 3.23 -4.33 -5.64
CA GLY A 183 2.98 -5.73 -5.23
C GLY A 183 1.51 -6.06 -5.02
N LEU A 184 0.77 -5.17 -4.31
CA LEU A 184 -0.67 -5.30 -4.09
C LEU A 184 -1.43 -5.17 -5.42
N LEU A 185 -1.13 -4.11 -6.19
CA LEU A 185 -1.75 -3.89 -7.50
C LEU A 185 -1.59 -5.13 -8.39
N ALA A 186 -0.37 -5.67 -8.52
CA ALA A 186 -0.09 -6.82 -9.38
C ALA A 186 -0.85 -8.07 -8.93
N GLY A 187 -0.80 -8.41 -7.62
CA GLY A 187 -1.48 -9.59 -7.09
C GLY A 187 -2.99 -9.52 -7.30
N MET A 188 -3.61 -8.42 -6.87
CA MET A 188 -5.06 -8.26 -7.01
C MET A 188 -5.50 -8.20 -8.48
N THR A 189 -4.81 -7.40 -9.32
CA THR A 189 -5.20 -7.24 -10.73
C THR A 189 -5.13 -8.55 -11.49
N VAL A 190 -4.08 -9.36 -11.29
CA VAL A 190 -3.96 -10.67 -11.94
C VAL A 190 -5.14 -11.57 -11.59
N TYR A 191 -5.54 -11.63 -10.32
CA TYR A 191 -6.69 -12.43 -9.92
C TYR A 191 -7.99 -11.89 -10.49
N LEU A 192 -8.30 -10.60 -10.23
CA LEU A 192 -9.55 -9.96 -10.64
C LEU A 192 -9.78 -10.06 -12.16
N LYS A 193 -8.76 -9.72 -12.96
CA LYS A 193 -8.87 -9.77 -14.43
C LYS A 193 -8.93 -11.19 -15.01
N THR A 194 -8.45 -12.18 -14.27
CA THR A 194 -8.58 -13.58 -14.68
C THR A 194 -9.97 -14.12 -14.41
N ILE A 195 -10.57 -13.79 -13.25
CA ILE A 195 -11.92 -14.22 -12.88
C ILE A 195 -12.98 -13.45 -13.67
N ASN A 196 -12.87 -12.14 -13.72
CA ASN A 196 -13.83 -11.29 -14.45
C ASN A 196 -13.11 -10.11 -15.13
N PRO A 197 -12.81 -10.19 -16.42
CA PRO A 197 -12.15 -9.11 -17.16
C PRO A 197 -12.93 -7.78 -17.22
N LYS A 198 -14.24 -7.79 -16.92
CA LYS A 198 -15.10 -6.59 -16.91
C LYS A 198 -14.83 -5.69 -15.70
N ILE A 199 -14.32 -6.24 -14.59
CA ILE A 199 -13.96 -5.45 -13.40
C ILE A 199 -12.92 -4.41 -13.81
N LYS A 200 -13.22 -3.13 -13.55
CA LYS A 200 -12.29 -2.03 -13.79
C LYS A 200 -11.32 -1.88 -12.62
N VAL A 201 -10.03 -2.08 -12.85
CA VAL A 201 -8.98 -1.91 -11.85
C VAL A 201 -8.30 -0.56 -12.06
N ILE A 202 -8.38 0.29 -11.04
CA ILE A 202 -7.82 1.65 -11.05
C ILE A 202 -6.64 1.70 -10.06
N ALA A 203 -5.46 2.00 -10.57
CA ALA A 203 -4.28 2.23 -9.76
C ALA A 203 -4.34 3.63 -9.12
N VAL A 204 -4.10 3.74 -7.82
CA VAL A 204 -4.12 5.03 -7.10
C VAL A 204 -2.76 5.30 -6.48
N GLU A 205 -2.18 6.46 -6.79
CA GLU A 205 -0.88 6.90 -6.27
C GLU A 205 -0.98 8.29 -5.64
N ALA A 206 -0.13 8.57 -4.66
CA ALA A 206 0.12 9.95 -4.25
C ALA A 206 0.87 10.68 -5.37
N GLU A 207 0.51 11.93 -5.65
CA GLU A 207 1.08 12.68 -6.79
C GLU A 207 2.59 12.86 -6.71
N ASP A 208 3.13 12.97 -5.49
CA ASP A 208 4.56 13.13 -5.20
C ASP A 208 5.36 11.81 -5.21
N SER A 209 4.68 10.67 -5.41
CA SER A 209 5.30 9.33 -5.47
C SER A 209 4.68 8.43 -6.55
N ALA A 210 4.21 9.01 -7.68
CA ALA A 210 3.49 8.35 -8.76
C ALA A 210 4.42 7.57 -9.71
N CYS A 211 5.11 6.55 -9.21
CA CYS A 211 6.09 5.79 -9.99
C CYS A 211 5.46 4.82 -11.01
N PHE A 212 4.25 4.29 -10.75
CA PHE A 212 3.51 3.48 -11.72
C PHE A 212 3.03 4.34 -12.88
N ASN A 213 2.44 5.50 -12.61
CA ASN A 213 1.96 6.43 -13.63
C ASN A 213 3.11 6.86 -14.57
N LEU A 214 4.28 7.21 -13.99
CA LEU A 214 5.46 7.51 -14.79
C LEU A 214 5.91 6.33 -15.64
N ALA A 215 5.96 5.13 -15.08
CA ALA A 215 6.32 3.91 -15.81
C ALA A 215 5.28 3.57 -16.89
N TYR A 216 3.99 3.77 -16.62
CA TYR A 216 2.89 3.53 -17.54
C TYR A 216 2.99 4.44 -18.78
N LYS A 217 3.24 5.75 -18.57
CA LYS A 217 3.47 6.73 -19.64
C LYS A 217 4.72 6.39 -20.48
N ASN A 218 5.79 5.92 -19.83
CA ASN A 218 7.07 5.63 -20.49
C ASN A 218 7.17 4.20 -21.06
N GLY A 219 6.16 3.34 -20.82
CA GLY A 219 6.15 1.93 -21.21
C GLY A 219 7.17 1.04 -20.51
N LYS A 220 7.94 1.56 -19.54
CA LYS A 220 8.99 0.86 -18.77
C LYS A 220 9.16 1.41 -17.36
N PRO A 221 9.61 0.59 -16.39
CA PRO A 221 9.93 1.07 -15.04
C PRO A 221 10.95 2.20 -15.08
N THR A 222 10.54 3.38 -14.64
CA THR A 222 11.33 4.61 -14.62
C THR A 222 11.40 5.13 -13.18
N SER A 223 12.58 5.64 -12.77
CA SER A 223 12.75 6.21 -11.43
C SER A 223 12.27 7.66 -11.39
N LEU A 224 11.52 7.99 -10.34
CA LEU A 224 11.19 9.38 -9.99
C LEU A 224 12.47 10.12 -9.56
N LYS A 225 12.53 11.42 -9.81
CA LYS A 225 13.63 12.28 -9.32
C LYS A 225 13.52 12.49 -7.81
N HIS A 226 12.32 12.76 -7.34
CA HIS A 226 11.99 12.98 -5.94
C HIS A 226 10.79 12.12 -5.54
N VAL A 227 10.65 11.82 -4.27
CA VAL A 227 9.54 11.06 -3.70
C VAL A 227 9.07 11.79 -2.45
N GLY A 228 7.78 12.04 -2.35
CA GLY A 228 7.17 12.60 -1.15
C GLY A 228 7.20 11.61 0.02
N ILE A 229 7.21 12.16 1.22
CA ILE A 229 7.34 11.39 2.46
C ILE A 229 6.03 11.30 3.25
N PHE A 230 4.98 12.01 2.82
CA PHE A 230 3.71 12.03 3.56
C PHE A 230 3.05 10.64 3.55
N ALA A 231 2.88 10.04 2.38
CA ALA A 231 2.35 8.68 2.25
C ALA A 231 3.49 7.64 2.27
N ASP A 232 4.23 7.56 3.38
CA ASP A 232 5.47 6.78 3.51
C ASP A 232 5.32 5.29 3.19
N GLY A 233 4.14 4.68 3.43
CA GLY A 233 3.84 3.30 3.06
C GLY A 233 3.85 3.01 1.55
N VAL A 234 3.75 4.05 0.71
CA VAL A 234 3.78 3.98 -0.76
C VAL A 234 4.89 4.85 -1.38
N ALA A 235 5.72 5.49 -0.58
CA ALA A 235 6.83 6.34 -1.03
C ALA A 235 7.94 5.51 -1.70
N VAL A 236 7.72 5.11 -2.94
CA VAL A 236 8.62 4.26 -3.73
C VAL A 236 9.09 4.98 -4.98
N LYS A 237 10.42 5.05 -5.12
CA LYS A 237 11.06 5.79 -6.23
C LYS A 237 10.86 5.14 -7.60
N LYS A 238 10.69 3.82 -7.63
CA LYS A 238 10.59 3.04 -8.87
C LYS A 238 9.69 1.83 -8.66
N ILE A 239 8.74 1.64 -9.58
CA ILE A 239 7.92 0.43 -9.61
C ILE A 239 8.77 -0.82 -9.86
N GLY A 240 8.37 -1.97 -9.30
CA GLY A 240 9.03 -3.24 -9.54
C GLY A 240 8.95 -3.68 -11.01
N SER A 241 9.97 -4.37 -11.48
CA SER A 241 10.02 -4.86 -12.86
C SER A 241 8.99 -5.97 -13.11
N LYS A 242 8.83 -6.89 -12.14
CA LYS A 242 7.83 -7.97 -12.22
C LYS A 242 6.42 -7.42 -12.02
N THR A 243 6.24 -6.52 -11.05
CA THR A 243 4.94 -5.89 -10.78
C THR A 243 4.45 -5.10 -11.98
N PHE A 244 5.33 -4.30 -12.62
CA PHE A 244 5.00 -3.57 -13.83
C PHE A 244 4.67 -4.51 -15.01
N LYS A 245 5.48 -5.56 -15.22
CA LYS A 245 5.23 -6.55 -16.29
C LYS A 245 3.86 -7.21 -16.12
N LEU A 246 3.41 -7.47 -14.90
CA LEU A 246 2.10 -8.07 -14.62
C LEU A 246 0.94 -7.09 -14.86
N THR A 247 1.14 -5.79 -14.68
CA THR A 247 0.06 -4.79 -14.59
C THR A 247 -0.11 -3.92 -15.83
N LYS A 248 0.96 -3.64 -16.57
CA LYS A 248 0.99 -2.62 -17.65
C LYS A 248 -0.08 -2.77 -18.73
N ASN A 249 -0.56 -3.99 -18.99
CA ASN A 249 -1.52 -4.26 -20.06
C ASN A 249 -2.89 -4.68 -19.54
N ILE A 250 -3.11 -4.75 -18.21
CA ILE A 250 -4.35 -5.26 -17.62
C ILE A 250 -4.95 -4.32 -16.56
N VAL A 251 -4.23 -3.30 -16.12
CA VAL A 251 -4.77 -2.18 -15.34
C VAL A 251 -5.53 -1.26 -16.29
N ASP A 252 -6.74 -0.85 -15.93
CA ASP A 252 -7.60 -0.05 -16.83
C ASP A 252 -7.24 1.43 -16.79
N SER A 253 -6.85 1.97 -15.63
CA SER A 253 -6.48 3.38 -15.47
C SER A 253 -5.57 3.60 -14.26
N SER A 254 -4.95 4.76 -14.22
CA SER A 254 -4.17 5.24 -13.08
C SER A 254 -4.60 6.68 -12.75
N ILE A 255 -4.73 6.97 -11.46
CA ILE A 255 -5.06 8.31 -10.96
C ILE A 255 -4.11 8.69 -9.82
N THR A 256 -3.77 9.97 -9.75
CA THR A 256 -2.99 10.54 -8.66
C THR A 256 -3.87 11.41 -7.76
N VAL A 257 -3.55 11.42 -6.47
CA VAL A 257 -4.23 12.22 -5.45
C VAL A 257 -3.25 13.08 -4.68
N THR A 258 -3.69 14.25 -4.26
CA THR A 258 -2.91 15.20 -3.47
C THR A 258 -2.85 14.79 -1.99
N THR A 259 -1.95 15.40 -1.23
CA THR A 259 -1.90 15.23 0.23
C THR A 259 -3.22 15.61 0.89
N ASP A 260 -3.88 16.67 0.43
CA ASP A 260 -5.15 17.14 1.00
C ASP A 260 -6.29 16.16 0.72
N GLU A 261 -6.36 15.62 -0.50
CA GLU A 261 -7.31 14.55 -0.85
C GLU A 261 -7.10 13.29 0.01
N ILE A 262 -5.85 12.95 0.34
CA ILE A 262 -5.53 11.83 1.24
C ILE A 262 -5.98 12.16 2.67
N CYS A 263 -5.69 13.36 3.19
CA CYS A 263 -6.09 13.77 4.54
C CYS A 263 -7.62 13.78 4.70
N SER A 264 -8.35 14.30 3.72
CA SER A 264 -9.80 14.23 3.68
C SER A 264 -10.31 12.78 3.71
N ALA A 265 -9.68 11.88 2.94
CA ALA A 265 -10.04 10.45 2.95
C ALA A 265 -9.74 9.76 4.29
N ILE A 266 -8.69 10.17 5.02
CA ILE A 266 -8.42 9.66 6.38
C ILE A 266 -9.55 10.06 7.33
N LYS A 267 -10.00 11.32 7.29
CA LYS A 267 -11.14 11.82 8.08
C LYS A 267 -12.42 11.07 7.75
N GLU A 268 -12.73 10.90 6.46
CA GLU A 268 -13.90 10.15 5.99
C GLU A 268 -13.87 8.68 6.43
N LEU A 269 -12.72 7.99 6.37
CA LEU A 269 -12.56 6.64 6.88
C LEU A 269 -12.77 6.57 8.40
N TYR A 270 -12.27 7.55 9.15
CA TYR A 270 -12.51 7.64 10.58
C TYR A 270 -14.01 7.80 10.89
N ASP A 271 -14.71 8.65 10.16
CA ASP A 271 -16.15 8.86 10.35
C ASP A 271 -16.98 7.62 10.01
N GLU A 272 -16.55 6.83 9.03
CA GLU A 272 -17.21 5.60 8.62
C GLU A 272 -16.88 4.41 9.54
N THR A 273 -15.60 4.23 9.90
CA THR A 273 -15.09 2.99 10.51
C THR A 273 -14.60 3.14 11.95
N ARG A 274 -14.40 4.37 12.43
CA ARG A 274 -13.72 4.73 13.69
C ARG A 274 -12.27 4.27 13.78
N VAL A 275 -11.63 4.04 12.63
CA VAL A 275 -10.22 3.69 12.52
C VAL A 275 -9.44 4.81 11.87
N ILE A 276 -8.29 5.15 12.44
CA ILE A 276 -7.36 6.12 11.86
C ILE A 276 -6.48 5.38 10.86
N ALA A 277 -6.78 5.55 9.57
CA ALA A 277 -5.96 5.01 8.49
C ALA A 277 -4.61 5.72 8.41
N GLU A 278 -3.54 4.99 8.04
CA GLU A 278 -2.31 5.66 7.59
C GLU A 278 -2.53 6.31 6.22
N PRO A 279 -1.71 7.30 5.80
CA PRO A 279 -1.89 7.96 4.50
C PRO A 279 -1.95 6.99 3.32
N ALA A 280 -1.10 5.95 3.30
CA ALA A 280 -1.16 4.89 2.29
C ALA A 280 -2.48 4.09 2.34
N GLY A 281 -3.06 3.92 3.53
CA GLY A 281 -4.32 3.22 3.76
C GLY A 281 -5.53 3.95 3.19
N ALA A 282 -5.49 5.27 3.14
CA ALA A 282 -6.58 6.11 2.66
C ALA A 282 -6.54 6.38 1.14
N LEU A 283 -5.41 6.09 0.48
CA LEU A 283 -5.20 6.38 -0.95
C LEU A 283 -6.33 5.87 -1.85
N SER A 284 -6.74 4.61 -1.65
CA SER A 284 -7.75 4.01 -2.51
C SER A 284 -9.10 4.73 -2.44
N LEU A 285 -9.51 5.19 -1.25
CA LEU A 285 -10.74 5.98 -1.08
C LEU A 285 -10.60 7.36 -1.73
N ALA A 286 -9.49 8.06 -1.50
CA ALA A 286 -9.21 9.34 -2.13
C ALA A 286 -9.29 9.26 -3.66
N GLY A 287 -8.65 8.24 -4.25
CA GLY A 287 -8.70 7.99 -5.69
C GLY A 287 -10.08 7.59 -6.19
N ALA A 288 -10.81 6.76 -5.44
CA ALA A 288 -12.17 6.37 -5.79
C ALA A 288 -13.09 7.58 -5.85
N ARG A 289 -13.08 8.43 -4.81
CA ARG A 289 -13.87 9.67 -4.77
C ARG A 289 -13.56 10.57 -5.97
N LYS A 290 -12.28 10.88 -6.20
CA LYS A 290 -11.84 11.73 -7.31
C LYS A 290 -12.25 11.17 -8.67
N TYR A 291 -11.99 9.87 -8.91
CA TYR A 291 -12.29 9.22 -10.18
C TYR A 291 -13.81 9.15 -10.47
N ILE A 292 -14.60 8.79 -9.46
CA ILE A 292 -16.06 8.67 -9.57
C ILE A 292 -16.69 10.02 -9.89
N LEU A 293 -16.29 11.08 -9.18
CA LEU A 293 -16.80 12.43 -9.40
C LEU A 293 -16.42 12.95 -10.80
N SER A 294 -15.14 12.81 -11.19
CA SER A 294 -14.66 13.27 -12.49
C SER A 294 -15.33 12.56 -13.67
N ASN A 295 -15.67 11.28 -13.51
CA ASN A 295 -16.30 10.48 -14.57
C ASN A 295 -17.83 10.37 -14.43
N LYS A 296 -18.43 11.06 -13.44
CA LYS A 296 -19.89 11.06 -13.17
C LYS A 296 -20.48 9.65 -13.03
N ILE A 297 -19.74 8.74 -12.39
CA ILE A 297 -20.13 7.34 -12.18
C ILE A 297 -21.20 7.27 -11.08
N LYS A 298 -22.30 6.56 -11.33
CA LYS A 298 -23.43 6.37 -10.40
C LYS A 298 -23.92 4.92 -10.42
N ASN A 299 -24.50 4.49 -9.29
CA ASN A 299 -25.16 3.20 -9.13
C ASN A 299 -24.24 2.01 -9.50
N LYS A 300 -22.97 2.06 -9.06
CA LYS A 300 -21.96 1.04 -9.28
C LYS A 300 -21.47 0.43 -7.97
N ASN A 301 -21.07 -0.83 -8.03
CA ASN A 301 -20.38 -1.51 -6.94
C ASN A 301 -18.89 -1.16 -6.96
N ILE A 302 -18.43 -0.43 -5.95
CA ILE A 302 -17.07 0.11 -5.84
C ILE A 302 -16.37 -0.58 -4.68
N ALA A 303 -15.17 -1.11 -4.90
CA ALA A 303 -14.33 -1.63 -3.83
C ALA A 303 -13.06 -0.79 -3.66
N THR A 304 -12.74 -0.49 -2.40
CA THR A 304 -11.50 0.18 -1.98
C THR A 304 -10.77 -0.68 -0.96
N ILE A 305 -9.47 -0.47 -0.82
CA ILE A 305 -8.62 -1.24 0.08
C ILE A 305 -8.07 -0.32 1.17
N LEU A 306 -8.57 -0.44 2.39
CA LEU A 306 -7.95 0.17 3.57
C LEU A 306 -6.73 -0.67 3.93
N CYS A 307 -5.59 -0.35 3.31
CA CYS A 307 -4.44 -1.24 3.23
C CYS A 307 -3.51 -1.20 4.47
N GLY A 308 -3.72 -0.22 5.37
CA GLY A 308 -2.98 -0.13 6.63
C GLY A 308 -3.41 1.01 7.53
N ALA A 309 -3.07 0.87 8.83
CA ALA A 309 -3.37 1.82 9.90
C ALA A 309 -2.15 2.10 10.82
N ASN A 310 -0.92 1.90 10.34
CA ASN A 310 0.30 2.17 11.11
C ASN A 310 0.63 3.68 11.14
N MET A 311 -0.34 4.49 11.56
CA MET A 311 -0.23 5.94 11.67
C MET A 311 0.63 6.35 12.86
N ASN A 312 1.54 7.30 12.66
CA ASN A 312 2.19 7.99 13.77
C ASN A 312 1.23 9.04 14.34
N PHE A 313 0.97 8.98 15.64
CA PHE A 313 0.03 9.87 16.33
C PHE A 313 0.37 11.36 16.14
N ASP A 314 1.65 11.70 16.12
CA ASP A 314 2.13 13.08 15.91
C ASP A 314 1.69 13.70 14.58
N ARG A 315 1.30 12.88 13.60
CA ARG A 315 0.81 13.35 12.30
C ARG A 315 -0.66 13.75 12.29
N LEU A 316 -1.43 13.39 13.33
CA LEU A 316 -2.88 13.64 13.35
C LEU A 316 -3.25 15.12 13.26
N ARG A 317 -2.48 15.98 13.90
CA ARG A 317 -2.68 17.43 13.79
C ARG A 317 -2.58 17.89 12.33
N HIS A 318 -1.51 17.51 11.65
CA HIS A 318 -1.30 17.86 10.24
C HIS A 318 -2.40 17.28 9.33
N VAL A 319 -2.86 16.06 9.61
CA VAL A 319 -3.96 15.44 8.87
C VAL A 319 -5.26 16.21 9.08
N SER A 320 -5.58 16.61 10.32
CA SER A 320 -6.78 17.37 10.63
C SER A 320 -6.83 18.72 9.91
N GLU A 321 -5.73 19.50 10.01
CA GLU A 321 -5.62 20.82 9.36
C GLU A 321 -5.77 20.72 7.82
N ARG A 322 -5.23 19.69 7.18
CA ARG A 322 -5.30 19.51 5.73
C ARG A 322 -6.58 18.82 5.24
N ALA A 323 -7.28 18.08 6.10
CA ALA A 323 -8.52 17.43 5.74
C ALA A 323 -9.61 18.43 5.36
N ASP A 324 -9.69 19.55 6.09
CA ASP A 324 -10.68 20.61 5.85
C ASP A 324 -10.42 21.34 4.52
N ILE A 325 -9.14 21.47 4.12
CA ILE A 325 -8.76 21.97 2.78
C ILE A 325 -9.18 20.97 1.69
N GLY A 326 -8.92 19.69 1.90
CA GLY A 326 -9.27 18.63 0.95
C GLY A 326 -10.77 18.43 0.76
N GLU A 327 -11.59 18.86 1.75
CA GLU A 327 -13.05 18.91 1.67
C GLU A 327 -13.57 20.22 1.07
N SER A 328 -12.68 21.18 0.76
CA SER A 328 -13.04 22.54 0.34
C SER A 328 -13.89 23.29 1.37
N SER A 329 -13.80 22.90 2.64
CA SER A 329 -14.48 23.57 3.75
C SER A 329 -13.66 24.75 4.29
N GLU A 330 -12.35 24.77 4.03
CA GLU A 330 -11.44 25.88 4.38
C GLU A 330 -10.51 26.23 3.23
N ILE A 331 -10.06 27.48 3.19
CA ILE A 331 -9.08 28.00 2.24
C ILE A 331 -7.95 28.65 3.02
N ILE A 332 -6.71 28.28 2.74
CA ILE A 332 -5.54 28.97 3.28
C ILE A 332 -5.17 30.12 2.34
N LEU A 333 -5.27 31.35 2.82
CA LEU A 333 -4.84 32.54 2.11
C LEU A 333 -3.47 33.00 2.64
N GLY A 334 -2.46 33.00 1.78
CA GLY A 334 -1.17 33.61 2.07
C GLY A 334 -1.18 35.07 1.58
N VAL A 335 -1.03 36.04 2.51
CA VAL A 335 -0.93 37.47 2.19
C VAL A 335 0.46 37.97 2.53
N THR A 336 1.17 38.51 1.56
CA THR A 336 2.43 39.21 1.79
C THR A 336 2.09 40.65 2.15
N ILE A 337 2.48 41.09 3.36
CA ILE A 337 2.27 42.43 3.85
C ILE A 337 3.64 43.09 3.96
N ASP A 338 3.79 44.29 3.43
CA ASP A 338 5.01 45.09 3.61
C ASP A 338 5.18 45.47 5.08
N GLU A 339 6.43 45.51 5.55
CA GLU A 339 6.79 45.73 6.97
C GLU A 339 6.19 47.00 7.58
N LEU A 340 5.94 48.00 6.75
CA LEU A 340 5.29 49.29 7.14
C LEU A 340 3.80 49.13 7.50
N SER A 341 3.14 48.05 7.10
CA SER A 341 1.72 47.80 7.37
C SER A 341 1.46 47.29 8.80
N LEU A 342 2.48 46.77 9.48
CA LEU A 342 2.37 46.22 10.83
C LEU A 342 2.20 47.27 11.94
N ILE A 343 2.45 48.57 11.64
CA ILE A 343 2.35 49.65 12.62
C ILE A 343 0.88 50.07 12.86
N HIS A 344 -0.04 49.63 12.04
CA HIS A 344 -1.46 50.06 12.06
C HIS A 344 -2.46 48.95 12.40
N ILE A 345 -1.96 47.78 12.89
CA ILE A 345 -2.81 46.71 13.39
C ILE A 345 -2.90 46.76 14.96
#